data_d053534370dc1bc9cab59dc0ccb4004f
#
_entry.id   d053534370dc1bc9cab59dc0ccb4004f
#
_cell.length_a   1.000
_cell.length_b   1.000
_cell.length_c   1.000
_cell.angle_alpha   90.00
_cell.angle_beta   90.00
_cell.angle_gamma   90.00
#
_symmetry.space_group_name_H-M   'P 1'
#
loop_
_entity.id
_entity.type
_entity.pdbx_description
1 polymer ?
#
loop_
_entity_poly.entity_id
_entity_poly.type
_entity_poly.pdbx_seq_one_letter_code
_entity_poly.pdbx_strand_id
1 'polypeptide(L)'
;WLGDIMRACRDAGIYDDTDFFIVSDHGQLNISRSVSPNAMLAKHGLIDVDADGKITDWRAFCKSAALSSQVYLKDPNDKQAYDATYALLSDMCKAGIYGISRVYTAEEAEREEHLKGGFSFVLESDGFSSFSNDWKGSYVRTLDNSDYRFGHATHGHQPDKGPQPTLIAFGPDI
;
A
#
# COMPACT_ATOMS: atom_id res chain seq x y z
N TRP A 1 -7.34 17.91 -22.90
CA TRP A 1 -5.92 18.12 -22.53
C TRP A 1 -4.96 17.38 -23.46
N LEU A 2 -5.14 16.05 -23.69
CA LEU A 2 -4.26 15.34 -24.64
C LEU A 2 -4.32 15.94 -26.04
N GLY A 3 -5.53 16.21 -26.56
CA GLY A 3 -5.72 16.87 -27.86
C GLY A 3 -5.10 18.27 -27.91
N ASP A 4 -5.05 19.01 -26.81
CA ASP A 4 -4.43 20.33 -26.74
C ASP A 4 -2.89 20.22 -26.78
N ILE A 5 -2.30 19.22 -26.11
CA ILE A 5 -0.88 18.93 -26.20
C ILE A 5 -0.50 18.56 -27.65
N MET A 6 -1.25 17.66 -28.25
CA MET A 6 -1.00 17.24 -29.66
C MET A 6 -1.16 18.39 -30.64
N ARG A 7 -2.13 19.30 -30.40
CA ARG A 7 -2.30 20.51 -31.21
C ARG A 7 -1.11 21.46 -31.05
N ALA A 8 -0.65 21.68 -29.82
CA ALA A 8 0.52 22.51 -29.57
C ALA A 8 1.77 21.98 -30.28
N CYS A 9 1.98 20.65 -30.31
CA CYS A 9 3.07 20.04 -31.07
C CYS A 9 2.92 20.29 -32.56
N ARG A 10 1.69 20.24 -33.14
CA ARG A 10 1.45 20.58 -34.56
C ARG A 10 1.72 22.04 -34.85
N ASP A 11 1.24 22.94 -33.99
CA ASP A 11 1.44 24.38 -34.13
C ASP A 11 2.93 24.75 -34.04
N ALA A 12 3.70 24.00 -33.25
CA ALA A 12 5.14 24.14 -33.12
C ALA A 12 5.95 23.44 -34.28
N GLY A 13 5.28 22.67 -35.12
CA GLY A 13 5.90 21.94 -36.22
C GLY A 13 6.76 20.75 -35.80
N ILE A 14 6.54 20.21 -34.59
CA ILE A 14 7.32 19.08 -34.03
C ILE A 14 6.50 17.79 -33.88
N TYR A 15 5.25 17.77 -34.29
CA TYR A 15 4.35 16.64 -34.06
C TYR A 15 4.87 15.33 -34.69
N ASP A 16 5.39 15.43 -35.92
CA ASP A 16 5.85 14.27 -36.67
C ASP A 16 7.23 13.74 -36.19
N ASP A 17 7.93 14.52 -35.36
CA ASP A 17 9.20 14.17 -34.72
C ASP A 17 9.05 13.89 -33.22
N THR A 18 7.80 13.65 -32.72
CA THR A 18 7.50 13.49 -31.29
C THR A 18 6.90 12.13 -31.01
N ASP A 19 7.51 11.39 -30.10
CA ASP A 19 6.92 10.19 -29.49
C ASP A 19 6.04 10.56 -28.31
N PHE A 20 4.85 9.97 -28.28
CA PHE A 20 3.87 10.16 -27.20
C PHE A 20 3.73 8.90 -26.37
N PHE A 21 3.86 9.03 -25.06
CA PHE A 21 3.59 7.98 -24.08
C PHE A 21 2.46 8.43 -23.18
N ILE A 22 1.36 7.69 -23.19
CA ILE A 22 0.20 7.92 -22.32
C ILE A 22 0.17 6.78 -21.31
N VAL A 23 0.40 7.09 -20.05
CA VAL A 23 0.56 6.11 -18.98
C VAL A 23 -0.34 6.50 -17.83
N SER A 24 -1.05 5.54 -17.23
CA SER A 24 -1.62 5.73 -15.89
C SER A 24 -0.59 5.30 -14.84
N ASP A 25 -0.69 5.87 -13.63
CA ASP A 25 0.22 5.58 -12.52
C ASP A 25 -0.03 4.18 -11.94
N HIS A 26 -1.29 3.76 -11.81
CA HIS A 26 -1.67 2.44 -11.28
C HIS A 26 -3.11 2.08 -11.69
N GLY A 27 -3.47 0.81 -11.48
CA GLY A 27 -4.86 0.34 -11.47
C GLY A 27 -5.51 0.51 -10.09
N GLN A 28 -6.79 0.14 -9.97
CA GLN A 28 -7.53 0.17 -8.71
C GLN A 28 -8.33 -1.11 -8.52
N LEU A 29 -8.45 -1.56 -7.27
CA LEU A 29 -9.31 -2.65 -6.84
C LEU A 29 -10.39 -2.14 -5.88
N ASN A 30 -11.58 -2.72 -6.00
CA ASN A 30 -12.65 -2.44 -5.04
C ASN A 30 -12.33 -3.07 -3.69
N ILE A 31 -12.53 -2.29 -2.62
CA ILE A 31 -12.32 -2.74 -1.25
C ILE A 31 -13.63 -2.77 -0.46
N SER A 32 -13.72 -3.69 0.48
CA SER A 32 -14.89 -3.85 1.37
C SER A 32 -14.54 -3.64 2.84
N ARG A 33 -13.24 -3.59 3.17
CA ARG A 33 -12.76 -3.50 4.55
C ARG A 33 -11.60 -2.55 4.67
N SER A 34 -11.48 -1.94 5.86
CA SER A 34 -10.27 -1.25 6.32
C SER A 34 -9.67 -2.02 7.47
N VAL A 35 -8.36 -2.20 7.47
CA VAL A 35 -7.60 -2.94 8.48
C VAL A 35 -6.56 -2.04 9.11
N SER A 36 -6.46 -2.07 10.43
CA SER A 36 -5.55 -1.23 11.23
C SER A 36 -4.50 -2.07 11.94
N PRO A 37 -3.38 -2.44 11.29
CA PRO A 37 -2.32 -3.23 11.92
C PRO A 37 -1.73 -2.51 13.14
N ASN A 38 -1.65 -1.17 13.13
CA ASN A 38 -1.14 -0.39 14.25
C ASN A 38 -1.98 -0.54 15.52
N ALA A 39 -3.29 -0.82 15.42
CA ALA A 39 -4.12 -1.11 16.59
C ALA A 39 -3.70 -2.44 17.25
N MET A 40 -3.24 -3.42 16.47
CA MET A 40 -2.66 -4.66 16.99
C MET A 40 -1.26 -4.42 17.55
N LEU A 41 -0.43 -3.63 16.89
CA LEU A 41 0.89 -3.25 17.41
C LEU A 41 0.76 -2.53 18.76
N ALA A 42 -0.20 -1.61 18.91
CA ALA A 42 -0.49 -0.93 20.17
C ALA A 42 -0.96 -1.91 21.26
N LYS A 43 -1.87 -2.82 20.93
CA LYS A 43 -2.35 -3.84 21.87
C LYS A 43 -1.23 -4.74 22.39
N HIS A 44 -0.21 -4.97 21.58
CA HIS A 44 0.93 -5.83 21.92
C HIS A 44 2.17 -5.07 22.44
N GLY A 45 2.02 -3.76 22.75
CA GLY A 45 3.09 -2.95 23.35
C GLY A 45 4.23 -2.59 22.41
N LEU A 46 3.96 -2.60 21.09
CA LEU A 46 4.88 -2.13 20.06
C LEU A 46 4.62 -0.68 19.66
N ILE A 47 3.49 -0.12 20.10
CA ILE A 47 3.14 1.30 20.09
C ILE A 47 2.61 1.66 21.46
N ASP A 48 3.21 2.64 22.12
CA ASP A 48 2.78 3.15 23.41
C ASP A 48 1.78 4.29 23.21
N VAL A 49 0.65 4.19 23.92
CA VAL A 49 -0.47 5.14 23.82
C VAL A 49 -0.83 5.62 25.21
N ASP A 50 -0.95 6.94 25.39
CA ASP A 50 -1.38 7.54 26.65
C ASP A 50 -2.90 7.42 26.88
N ALA A 51 -3.36 7.91 28.04
CA ALA A 51 -4.77 7.88 28.43
C ALA A 51 -5.69 8.65 27.47
N ASP A 52 -5.18 9.65 26.78
CA ASP A 52 -5.89 10.43 25.76
C ASP A 52 -5.84 9.74 24.38
N GLY A 53 -5.14 8.61 24.31
CA GLY A 53 -4.99 7.82 23.10
C GLY A 53 -4.01 8.41 22.10
N LYS A 54 -3.07 9.24 22.54
CA LYS A 54 -1.97 9.76 21.71
C LYS A 54 -0.77 8.81 21.77
N ILE A 55 -0.11 8.60 20.65
CA ILE A 55 1.14 7.85 20.61
C ILE A 55 2.22 8.66 21.36
N THR A 56 2.82 8.04 22.36
CA THR A 56 3.93 8.61 23.15
C THR A 56 5.27 8.04 22.74
N ASP A 57 5.30 6.76 22.33
CA ASP A 57 6.46 6.10 21.74
C ASP A 57 6.04 4.93 20.87
N TRP A 58 6.97 4.38 20.11
CA TRP A 58 6.73 3.19 19.29
C TRP A 58 8.04 2.44 19.02
N ARG A 59 7.97 1.13 18.89
CA ARG A 59 9.07 0.26 18.46
C ARG A 59 8.86 -0.24 17.03
N ALA A 60 7.60 -0.46 16.65
CA ALA A 60 7.19 -0.80 15.29
C ALA A 60 5.99 0.03 14.86
N PHE A 61 5.95 0.44 13.60
CA PHE A 61 4.84 1.21 13.04
C PHE A 61 4.56 0.78 11.60
N CYS A 62 3.30 0.58 11.28
CA CYS A 62 2.82 0.19 9.97
C CYS A 62 2.35 1.43 9.20
N LYS A 63 2.98 1.72 8.06
CA LYS A 63 2.65 2.83 7.17
C LYS A 63 1.91 2.31 5.96
N SER A 64 0.63 2.67 5.87
CA SER A 64 -0.25 2.25 4.78
C SER A 64 0.20 2.81 3.42
N ALA A 65 0.17 1.96 2.41
CA ALA A 65 0.14 2.27 0.99
C ALA A 65 -1.11 1.60 0.35
N ALA A 66 -2.23 1.71 1.06
CA ALA A 66 -3.54 1.18 0.70
C ALA A 66 -3.61 -0.36 0.68
N LEU A 67 -3.48 -1.05 -0.46
CA LEU A 67 -3.50 -2.53 -0.53
C LEU A 67 -2.16 -3.18 -0.17
N SER A 68 -1.15 -2.38 0.13
CA SER A 68 0.08 -2.82 0.77
C SER A 68 0.39 -1.95 1.97
N SER A 69 1.32 -2.36 2.81
CA SER A 69 1.78 -1.55 3.94
C SER A 69 3.23 -1.86 4.27
N GLN A 70 4.00 -0.83 4.53
CA GLN A 70 5.39 -0.95 4.94
C GLN A 70 5.48 -0.84 6.46
N VAL A 71 6.21 -1.73 7.09
CA VAL A 71 6.37 -1.78 8.55
C VAL A 71 7.80 -1.39 8.90
N TYR A 72 7.91 -0.36 9.72
CA TYR A 72 9.16 0.21 10.15
C TYR A 72 9.42 -0.12 11.61
N LEU A 73 10.68 -0.42 11.94
CA LEU A 73 11.17 -0.43 13.31
C LEU A 73 11.83 0.91 13.62
N LYS A 74 11.58 1.45 14.82
CA LYS A 74 12.21 2.70 15.27
C LYS A 74 13.72 2.56 15.34
N ASP A 75 14.20 1.45 15.88
CA ASP A 75 15.59 1.01 15.79
C ASP A 75 15.66 -0.26 14.92
N PRO A 76 16.24 -0.19 13.71
CA PRO A 76 16.38 -1.37 12.84
C PRO A 76 17.20 -2.52 13.46
N ASN A 77 17.99 -2.23 14.49
CA ASN A 77 18.82 -3.22 15.19
C ASN A 77 18.14 -3.82 16.43
N ASP A 78 16.93 -3.36 16.79
CA ASP A 78 16.14 -3.94 17.88
C ASP A 78 15.60 -5.32 17.48
N LYS A 79 16.42 -6.35 17.71
CA LYS A 79 16.05 -7.74 17.40
C LYS A 79 14.79 -8.18 18.12
N GLN A 80 14.57 -7.74 19.35
CA GLN A 80 13.37 -8.11 20.11
C GLN A 80 12.11 -7.51 19.46
N ALA A 81 12.15 -6.23 19.06
CA ALA A 81 11.05 -5.62 18.34
C ALA A 81 10.82 -6.27 16.97
N TYR A 82 11.91 -6.63 16.27
CA TYR A 82 11.82 -7.34 15.00
C TYR A 82 11.10 -8.67 15.16
N ASP A 83 11.58 -9.54 16.08
CA ASP A 83 11.02 -10.88 16.30
C ASP A 83 9.54 -10.80 16.75
N ALA A 84 9.23 -9.88 17.69
CA ALA A 84 7.86 -9.68 18.18
C ALA A 84 6.91 -9.17 17.09
N THR A 85 7.37 -8.23 16.27
CA THR A 85 6.59 -7.68 15.15
C THR A 85 6.34 -8.75 14.09
N TYR A 86 7.38 -9.48 13.69
CA TYR A 86 7.24 -10.55 12.70
C TYR A 86 6.29 -11.66 13.15
N ALA A 87 6.42 -12.09 14.41
CA ALA A 87 5.53 -13.10 14.99
C ALA A 87 4.06 -12.64 14.97
N LEU A 88 3.79 -11.43 15.45
CA LEU A 88 2.46 -10.86 15.47
C LEU A 88 1.84 -10.75 14.07
N LEU A 89 2.56 -10.18 13.11
CA LEU A 89 2.07 -10.01 11.75
C LEU A 89 1.87 -11.35 11.04
N SER A 90 2.75 -12.32 11.29
CA SER A 90 2.63 -13.68 10.76
C SER A 90 1.39 -14.39 11.32
N ASP A 91 1.11 -14.23 12.61
CA ASP A 91 -0.08 -14.81 13.24
C ASP A 91 -1.37 -14.14 12.74
N MET A 92 -1.35 -12.83 12.54
CA MET A 92 -2.46 -12.11 11.89
C MET A 92 -2.70 -12.63 10.45
N CYS A 93 -1.65 -12.84 9.69
CA CYS A 93 -1.73 -13.40 8.33
C CYS A 93 -2.34 -14.83 8.37
N LYS A 94 -1.82 -15.72 9.21
CA LYS A 94 -2.32 -17.09 9.38
C LYS A 94 -3.77 -17.16 9.84
N ALA A 95 -4.21 -16.20 10.65
CA ALA A 95 -5.60 -16.14 11.12
C ALA A 95 -6.61 -15.88 9.98
N GLY A 96 -6.18 -15.28 8.86
CA GLY A 96 -6.98 -15.07 7.65
C GLY A 96 -8.10 -14.04 7.77
N ILE A 97 -8.29 -13.42 8.94
CA ILE A 97 -9.38 -12.47 9.20
C ILE A 97 -8.95 -11.00 9.11
N TYR A 98 -7.66 -10.73 9.11
CA TYR A 98 -7.09 -9.40 9.14
C TYR A 98 -6.77 -8.84 7.75
N GLY A 99 -7.18 -9.51 6.69
CA GLY A 99 -6.98 -9.04 5.32
C GLY A 99 -5.52 -9.00 4.86
N ILE A 100 -4.63 -9.74 5.54
CA ILE A 100 -3.22 -9.89 5.19
C ILE A 100 -3.06 -11.22 4.47
N SER A 101 -2.67 -11.19 3.20
CA SER A 101 -2.40 -12.40 2.41
C SER A 101 -0.96 -12.87 2.57
N ARG A 102 -0.03 -11.94 2.78
CA ARG A 102 1.39 -12.25 2.95
C ARG A 102 2.12 -11.19 3.79
N VAL A 103 3.13 -11.65 4.51
CA VAL A 103 4.12 -10.81 5.19
C VAL A 103 5.47 -11.11 4.55
N TYR A 104 6.10 -10.11 3.97
CA TYR A 104 7.46 -10.18 3.44
C TYR A 104 8.43 -9.60 4.45
N THR A 105 9.57 -10.22 4.64
CA THR A 105 10.75 -9.53 5.19
C THR A 105 11.30 -8.53 4.17
N ALA A 106 12.14 -7.59 4.60
CA ALA A 106 12.78 -6.65 3.69
C ALA A 106 13.61 -7.36 2.61
N GLU A 107 14.28 -8.46 2.98
CA GLU A 107 15.06 -9.28 2.04
C GLU A 107 14.18 -10.00 1.01
N GLU A 108 13.05 -10.53 1.43
CA GLU A 108 12.07 -11.16 0.52
C GLU A 108 11.47 -10.14 -0.43
N ALA A 109 11.08 -8.94 0.09
CA ALA A 109 10.54 -7.87 -0.74
C ALA A 109 11.56 -7.38 -1.79
N GLU A 110 12.84 -7.27 -1.44
CA GLU A 110 13.90 -6.92 -2.40
C GLU A 110 14.12 -8.01 -3.43
N ARG A 111 14.18 -9.27 -3.00
CA ARG A 111 14.45 -10.41 -3.87
C ARG A 111 13.31 -10.71 -4.84
N GLU A 112 12.08 -10.69 -4.36
CA GLU A 112 10.91 -11.17 -5.09
C GLU A 112 10.14 -10.06 -5.80
N GLU A 113 10.09 -8.86 -5.19
CA GLU A 113 9.28 -7.75 -5.68
C GLU A 113 10.13 -6.55 -6.13
N HIS A 114 11.46 -6.67 -6.07
CA HIS A 114 12.40 -5.58 -6.38
C HIS A 114 12.13 -4.30 -5.56
N LEU A 115 11.51 -4.46 -4.40
CA LEU A 115 11.12 -3.37 -3.50
C LEU A 115 12.15 -3.23 -2.38
N LYS A 116 12.88 -2.13 -2.39
CA LYS A 116 13.91 -1.78 -1.40
C LYS A 116 13.57 -0.49 -0.67
N GLY A 117 13.79 -0.46 0.64
CA GLY A 117 13.57 0.74 1.47
C GLY A 117 14.03 0.54 2.91
N GLY A 118 13.75 1.54 3.75
CA GLY A 118 14.09 1.49 5.18
C GLY A 118 13.09 0.72 6.06
N PHE A 119 12.19 -0.03 5.47
CA PHE A 119 11.22 -0.88 6.17
C PHE A 119 11.83 -2.23 6.57
N SER A 120 11.28 -2.86 7.59
CA SER A 120 11.64 -4.22 8.01
C SER A 120 10.73 -5.29 7.42
N PHE A 121 9.45 -4.94 7.18
CA PHE A 121 8.47 -5.86 6.59
C PHE A 121 7.57 -5.12 5.60
N VAL A 122 6.97 -5.89 4.70
CA VAL A 122 5.88 -5.43 3.82
C VAL A 122 4.69 -6.36 4.00
N LEU A 123 3.51 -5.79 4.17
CA LEU A 123 2.25 -6.51 4.19
C LEU A 123 1.59 -6.41 2.83
N GLU A 124 1.13 -7.52 2.32
CA GLU A 124 0.27 -7.61 1.16
C GLU A 124 -1.17 -7.84 1.61
N SER A 125 -2.10 -7.12 1.00
CA SER A 125 -3.53 -7.28 1.24
C SER A 125 -4.09 -8.52 0.53
N ASP A 126 -5.24 -8.99 1.03
CA ASP A 126 -6.06 -10.03 0.39
C ASP A 126 -6.79 -9.53 -0.88
N GLY A 127 -6.56 -8.29 -1.32
CA GLY A 127 -7.20 -7.66 -2.47
C GLY A 127 -8.55 -7.00 -2.18
N PHE A 128 -9.10 -7.19 -0.97
CA PHE A 128 -10.40 -6.63 -0.54
C PHE A 128 -10.29 -5.71 0.67
N SER A 129 -9.13 -5.70 1.32
CA SER A 129 -8.85 -4.98 2.55
C SER A 129 -7.81 -3.90 2.31
N SER A 130 -8.13 -2.64 2.63
CA SER A 130 -7.16 -1.54 2.63
C SER A 130 -6.57 -1.36 4.02
N PHE A 131 -5.26 -1.21 4.10
CA PHE A 131 -4.60 -0.89 5.36
C PHE A 131 -4.81 0.57 5.75
N SER A 132 -4.92 0.82 7.05
CA SER A 132 -5.05 2.14 7.67
C SER A 132 -3.82 2.43 8.54
N ASN A 133 -3.53 3.72 8.72
CA ASN A 133 -2.53 4.16 9.69
C ASN A 133 -3.08 4.29 11.12
N ASP A 134 -4.36 4.02 11.33
CA ASP A 134 -5.02 4.15 12.62
C ASP A 134 -4.44 3.16 13.63
N TRP A 135 -4.30 3.61 14.87
CA TRP A 135 -3.85 2.78 16.01
C TRP A 135 -4.93 2.61 17.07
N LYS A 136 -6.11 3.20 16.86
CA LYS A 136 -7.28 3.17 17.75
C LYS A 136 -8.45 2.46 17.07
N GLY A 137 -9.39 1.98 17.89
CA GLY A 137 -10.65 1.42 17.41
C GLY A 137 -10.55 -0.03 16.97
N SER A 138 -11.43 -0.41 16.05
CA SER A 138 -11.51 -1.78 15.55
C SER A 138 -10.34 -2.13 14.64
N TYR A 139 -9.83 -3.35 14.78
CA TYR A 139 -8.75 -3.86 13.92
C TYR A 139 -9.19 -4.05 12.48
N VAL A 140 -10.45 -4.45 12.28
CA VAL A 140 -11.10 -4.60 10.98
C VAL A 140 -12.40 -3.83 11.03
N ARG A 141 -12.65 -3.02 10.02
CA ARG A 141 -13.87 -2.25 9.82
C ARG A 141 -14.43 -2.54 8.43
N THR A 142 -15.68 -3.00 8.36
CA THR A 142 -16.41 -3.12 7.10
C THR A 142 -16.75 -1.72 6.58
N LEU A 143 -16.58 -1.52 5.27
CA LEU A 143 -16.93 -0.29 4.59
C LEU A 143 -18.37 -0.40 4.06
N ASP A 144 -19.10 0.70 4.06
CA ASP A 144 -20.43 0.77 3.46
C ASP A 144 -20.29 1.06 1.97
N ASN A 145 -20.53 0.05 1.14
CA ASN A 145 -20.50 0.12 -0.30
C ASN A 145 -21.92 0.14 -0.92
N SER A 146 -22.95 0.46 -0.13
CA SER A 146 -24.36 0.49 -0.59
C SER A 146 -24.66 1.60 -1.59
N ASP A 147 -23.89 2.71 -1.54
CA ASP A 147 -23.99 3.81 -2.48
C ASP A 147 -22.77 3.82 -3.41
N TYR A 148 -22.99 3.51 -4.70
CA TYR A 148 -21.94 3.47 -5.71
C TYR A 148 -21.19 4.80 -5.89
N ARG A 149 -21.80 5.94 -5.54
CA ARG A 149 -21.17 7.27 -5.60
C ARG A 149 -20.03 7.42 -4.57
N PHE A 150 -20.08 6.60 -3.54
CA PHE A 150 -19.09 6.54 -2.47
C PHE A 150 -18.42 5.16 -2.43
N GLY A 151 -18.42 4.47 -3.57
CA GLY A 151 -17.72 3.18 -3.72
C GLY A 151 -16.27 3.30 -3.31
N HIS A 152 -15.77 2.30 -2.62
CA HIS A 152 -14.42 2.28 -2.12
C HIS A 152 -13.54 1.47 -3.06
N ALA A 153 -12.63 2.14 -3.73
CA ALA A 153 -11.58 1.51 -4.54
C ALA A 153 -10.23 2.14 -4.18
N THR A 154 -9.17 1.36 -4.29
CA THR A 154 -7.83 1.83 -4.00
C THR A 154 -6.78 1.03 -4.77
N HIS A 155 -5.53 1.42 -4.63
CA HIS A 155 -4.37 0.89 -5.32
C HIS A 155 -3.40 0.19 -4.35
N GLY A 156 -2.17 -0.12 -4.82
CA GLY A 156 -1.11 -0.69 -3.99
C GLY A 156 -1.12 -2.21 -3.95
N HIS A 157 -1.88 -2.87 -4.83
CA HIS A 157 -1.78 -4.30 -5.10
C HIS A 157 -0.53 -4.61 -5.93
N GLN A 158 -0.09 -5.86 -5.90
CA GLN A 158 0.98 -6.32 -6.78
C GLN A 158 0.55 -6.25 -8.26
N PRO A 159 1.49 -5.99 -9.18
CA PRO A 159 1.17 -5.80 -10.60
C PRO A 159 0.42 -6.96 -11.26
N ASP A 160 0.64 -8.19 -10.81
CA ASP A 160 0.02 -9.41 -11.33
C ASP A 160 -1.32 -9.75 -10.67
N LYS A 161 -1.73 -9.02 -9.62
CA LYS A 161 -2.92 -9.30 -8.80
C LYS A 161 -4.08 -8.33 -9.00
N GLY A 162 -3.99 -7.48 -10.01
CA GLY A 162 -5.05 -6.52 -10.30
C GLY A 162 -4.89 -5.82 -11.65
N PRO A 163 -5.71 -4.79 -11.93
CA PRO A 163 -5.64 -4.06 -13.16
C PRO A 163 -4.27 -3.43 -13.38
N GLN A 164 -3.70 -3.69 -14.54
CA GLN A 164 -2.45 -3.06 -14.96
C GLN A 164 -2.68 -1.59 -15.33
N PRO A 165 -1.69 -0.71 -15.15
CA PRO A 165 -1.76 0.63 -15.69
C PRO A 165 -1.85 0.60 -17.22
N THR A 166 -2.62 1.55 -17.77
CA THR A 166 -2.71 1.73 -19.23
C THR A 166 -1.39 2.26 -19.75
N LEU A 167 -0.88 1.67 -20.82
CA LEU A 167 0.23 2.19 -21.60
C LEU A 167 -0.18 2.27 -23.08
N ILE A 168 -0.12 3.48 -23.64
CA ILE A 168 -0.29 3.73 -25.07
C ILE A 168 0.96 4.49 -25.53
N ALA A 169 1.60 4.02 -26.58
CA ALA A 169 2.74 4.69 -27.17
C ALA A 169 2.52 4.80 -28.68
N PHE A 170 2.86 5.93 -29.24
CA PHE A 170 2.85 6.16 -30.69
C PHE A 170 3.77 7.32 -31.05
N GLY A 171 4.36 7.26 -32.25
CA GLY A 171 5.28 8.25 -32.78
C GLY A 171 6.19 7.64 -33.80
N PRO A 172 7.12 8.44 -34.38
CA PRO A 172 7.99 8.00 -35.46
C PRO A 172 8.99 6.91 -35.07
N ASP A 173 9.37 6.82 -33.78
CA ASP A 173 10.39 5.87 -33.31
C ASP A 173 9.80 4.67 -32.54
N ILE A 174 8.43 4.50 -32.54
CA ILE A 174 7.71 3.42 -31.85
C ILE A 174 7.30 2.30 -32.81
#